data_18432ed746279477fa7b3574469b804c
#
_entry.id   18432ed746279477fa7b3574469b804c
#
_cell.length_a   1.000
_cell.length_b   1.000
_cell.length_c   1.000
_cell.angle_alpha   90.00
_cell.angle_beta   90.00
_cell.angle_gamma   90.00
#
_symmetry.space_group_name_H-M   'P 1'
#
loop_
_entity.id
_entity.type
_entity.pdbx_description
1 polymer ?
#
loop_
_entity_poly.entity_id
_entity_poly.type
_entity_poly.pdbx_seq_one_letter_code
_entity_poly.pdbx_strand_id
1 'polypeptide(L)'
;SNEKMKNDMIAHNKELTPIYNNCSGKHLGMLALSKFLDVNVKGYINKEHDAQKYIFRYLRSLKATENIPLEKDGCSAPTPFMTLESIAKLYQMLAKAERKELKVIFDLMSKYPNYIGGTNSFDSIFNRIMKGRAVTKIGAESVRGISLIKKDGGSVGIALKILDGNTRALSGVTVTLLEH
;
A
#
# COMPACT_ATOMS: atom_id res chain seq x y z
N SER A 1 3.19 -15.49 -0.22
CA SER A 1 4.63 -15.77 -0.12
C SER A 1 5.12 -16.29 -1.46
N ASN A 2 6.32 -15.89 -1.85
CA ASN A 2 6.94 -16.41 -3.07
C ASN A 2 7.53 -17.79 -2.74
N GLU A 3 6.84 -18.87 -3.09
CA GLU A 3 7.30 -20.26 -2.82
C GLU A 3 8.69 -20.52 -3.38
N LYS A 4 9.02 -19.98 -4.56
CA LYS A 4 10.36 -20.12 -5.14
C LYS A 4 11.42 -19.54 -4.21
N MET A 5 11.19 -18.35 -3.64
CA MET A 5 12.13 -17.74 -2.68
C MET A 5 12.22 -18.54 -1.39
N LYS A 6 11.09 -19.05 -0.88
CA LYS A 6 11.07 -19.91 0.30
C LYS A 6 11.90 -21.18 0.08
N ASN A 7 11.71 -21.85 -1.06
CA ASN A 7 12.46 -23.05 -1.41
C ASN A 7 13.95 -22.76 -1.60
N ASP A 8 14.31 -21.62 -2.23
CA ASP A 8 15.71 -21.19 -2.35
C ASP A 8 16.36 -20.94 -0.99
N MET A 9 15.63 -20.32 -0.06
CA MET A 9 16.12 -20.09 1.30
C MET A 9 16.36 -21.40 2.06
N ILE A 10 15.43 -22.36 1.94
CA ILE A 10 15.57 -23.68 2.55
C ILE A 10 16.76 -24.44 1.94
N ALA A 11 16.87 -24.46 0.60
CA ALA A 11 17.92 -25.16 -0.12
C ALA A 11 19.32 -24.62 0.20
N HIS A 12 19.45 -23.33 0.49
CA HIS A 12 20.71 -22.67 0.80
C HIS A 12 20.91 -22.37 2.29
N ASN A 13 20.07 -22.92 3.14
CA ASN A 13 20.13 -22.74 4.61
C ASN A 13 20.25 -21.27 5.04
N LYS A 14 19.51 -20.36 4.35
CA LYS A 14 19.54 -18.92 4.60
C LYS A 14 18.71 -18.57 5.84
N GLU A 15 19.28 -17.75 6.71
CA GLU A 15 18.59 -17.27 7.91
C GLU A 15 17.40 -16.37 7.55
N LEU A 16 16.26 -16.61 8.21
CA LEU A 16 15.06 -15.78 8.10
C LEU A 16 15.23 -14.49 8.92
N THR A 17 15.50 -13.39 8.26
CA THR A 17 15.58 -12.08 8.89
C THR A 17 14.28 -11.28 8.69
N PRO A 18 14.02 -10.23 9.48
CA PRO A 18 12.82 -9.38 9.33
C PRO A 18 12.64 -8.75 7.94
N ILE A 19 13.71 -8.65 7.13
CA ILE A 19 13.64 -8.08 5.77
C ILE A 19 12.76 -8.92 4.83
N TYR A 20 12.58 -10.20 5.11
CA TYR A 20 11.71 -11.10 4.34
C TYR A 20 10.23 -11.01 4.74
N ASN A 21 9.89 -10.20 5.75
CA ASN A 21 8.51 -9.97 6.13
C ASN A 21 7.78 -9.12 5.08
N ASN A 22 6.50 -9.40 4.86
CA ASN A 22 5.64 -8.65 3.92
C ASN A 22 5.62 -7.14 4.20
N CYS A 23 5.73 -6.75 5.47
CA CYS A 23 5.69 -5.34 5.90
C CYS A 23 7.08 -4.68 5.93
N SER A 24 8.16 -5.37 5.54
CA SER A 24 9.52 -4.84 5.62
C SER A 24 9.67 -3.48 4.93
N GLY A 25 9.09 -3.31 3.73
CA GLY A 25 9.11 -2.03 3.01
C GLY A 25 8.44 -0.89 3.78
N LYS A 26 7.30 -1.15 4.44
CA LYS A 26 6.63 -0.17 5.29
C LYS A 26 7.51 0.24 6.48
N HIS A 27 8.11 -0.72 7.14
CA HIS A 27 9.01 -0.45 8.28
C HIS A 27 10.27 0.29 7.85
N LEU A 28 10.87 -0.08 6.72
CA LEU A 28 12.01 0.65 6.15
C LEU A 28 11.65 2.10 5.82
N GLY A 29 10.45 2.35 5.28
CA GLY A 29 9.96 3.71 5.04
C GLY A 29 9.85 4.53 6.32
N MET A 30 9.34 3.95 7.42
CA MET A 30 9.23 4.62 8.72
C MET A 30 10.62 4.91 9.33
N LEU A 31 11.56 3.96 9.20
CA LEU A 31 12.95 4.15 9.65
C LEU A 31 13.67 5.23 8.83
N ALA A 32 13.48 5.24 7.51
CA ALA A 32 14.04 6.27 6.63
C ALA A 32 13.46 7.65 6.97
N LEU A 33 12.16 7.74 7.22
CA LEU A 33 11.52 8.98 7.67
C LEU A 33 12.06 9.44 9.00
N SER A 34 12.27 8.54 9.96
CA SER A 34 12.87 8.91 11.27
C SER A 34 14.26 9.52 11.07
N LYS A 35 15.08 8.94 10.19
CA LYS A 35 16.40 9.51 9.86
C LYS A 35 16.29 10.85 9.14
N PHE A 36 15.35 10.99 8.22
CA PHE A 36 15.10 12.25 7.51
C PHE A 36 14.68 13.38 8.45
N LEU A 37 13.90 13.05 9.49
CA LEU A 37 13.46 14.00 10.51
C LEU A 37 14.52 14.26 11.61
N ASP A 38 15.67 13.60 11.52
CA ASP A 38 16.73 13.65 12.53
C ASP A 38 16.25 13.25 13.93
N VAL A 39 15.39 12.22 14.00
CA VAL A 39 14.89 11.67 15.26
C VAL A 39 15.39 10.26 15.50
N ASN A 40 15.44 9.83 16.77
CA ASN A 40 15.89 8.50 17.11
C ASN A 40 15.02 7.44 16.44
N VAL A 41 15.64 6.46 15.79
CA VAL A 41 14.90 5.34 15.14
C VAL A 41 14.30 4.35 16.14
N LYS A 42 14.77 4.34 17.40
CA LYS A 42 14.23 3.46 18.44
C LYS A 42 12.79 3.84 18.77
N GLY A 43 11.89 2.86 18.78
CA GLY A 43 10.49 3.11 19.09
C GLY A 43 9.66 3.70 17.93
N TYR A 44 10.16 3.70 16.70
CA TYR A 44 9.50 4.25 15.51
C TYR A 44 8.07 3.72 15.26
N ILE A 45 7.70 2.58 15.83
CA ILE A 45 6.34 2.02 15.80
C ILE A 45 5.42 2.55 16.92
N ASN A 46 5.93 3.38 17.83
CA ASN A 46 5.07 4.00 18.83
C ASN A 46 4.27 5.14 18.18
N LYS A 47 2.96 5.17 18.42
CA LYS A 47 2.06 6.22 17.87
C LYS A 47 2.50 7.64 18.24
N GLU A 48 3.18 7.81 19.37
CA GLU A 48 3.71 9.09 19.84
C GLU A 48 5.08 9.45 19.24
N HIS A 49 5.68 8.56 18.47
CA HIS A 49 6.95 8.83 17.79
C HIS A 49 6.77 9.87 16.68
N ASP A 50 7.74 10.77 16.51
CA ASP A 50 7.61 11.89 15.57
C ASP A 50 7.43 11.49 14.13
N ALA A 51 8.04 10.38 13.69
CA ALA A 51 7.78 9.82 12.36
C ALA A 51 6.31 9.40 12.18
N GLN A 52 5.68 8.80 13.20
CA GLN A 52 4.26 8.42 13.15
C GLN A 52 3.38 9.67 13.16
N LYS A 53 3.66 10.64 14.04
CA LYS A 53 2.95 11.93 14.05
C LYS A 53 3.02 12.63 12.69
N TYR A 54 4.19 12.59 12.04
CA TYR A 54 4.38 13.15 10.70
C TYR A 54 3.50 12.45 9.66
N ILE A 55 3.53 11.10 9.62
CA ILE A 55 2.72 10.29 8.70
C ILE A 55 1.23 10.63 8.85
N PHE A 56 0.71 10.63 10.09
CA PHE A 56 -0.71 10.89 10.33
C PHE A 56 -1.12 12.34 10.12
N ARG A 57 -0.23 13.30 10.38
CA ARG A 57 -0.45 14.71 10.03
C ARG A 57 -0.58 14.87 8.51
N TYR A 58 0.32 14.25 7.77
CA TYR A 58 0.24 14.25 6.31
C TYR A 58 -1.06 13.59 5.80
N LEU A 59 -1.40 12.42 6.33
CA LEU A 59 -2.64 11.72 5.95
C LEU A 59 -3.89 12.60 6.21
N ARG A 60 -3.97 13.25 7.36
CA ARG A 60 -5.06 14.19 7.68
C ARG A 60 -5.08 15.39 6.72
N SER A 61 -3.92 15.88 6.29
CA SER A 61 -3.83 16.99 5.34
C SER A 61 -4.44 16.69 3.98
N LEU A 62 -4.62 15.40 3.64
CA LEU A 62 -5.27 14.95 2.41
C LEU A 62 -6.80 15.09 2.48
N LYS A 63 -7.38 15.29 3.67
CA LYS A 63 -8.83 15.51 3.88
C LYS A 63 -9.73 14.39 3.30
N ALA A 64 -9.22 13.18 3.18
CA ALA A 64 -10.03 12.03 2.77
C ALA A 64 -11.00 11.56 3.87
N THR A 65 -10.67 11.87 5.12
CA THR A 65 -11.50 11.68 6.32
C THR A 65 -11.09 12.67 7.40
N GLU A 66 -12.03 13.11 8.23
CA GLU A 66 -11.77 14.04 9.33
C GLU A 66 -11.24 13.32 10.57
N ASN A 67 -11.79 12.16 10.86
CA ASN A 67 -11.39 11.35 12.02
C ASN A 67 -10.69 10.08 11.56
N ILE A 68 -9.46 9.87 12.04
CA ILE A 68 -8.64 8.69 11.72
C ILE A 68 -8.23 8.04 13.04
N PRO A 69 -9.05 7.13 13.59
CA PRO A 69 -8.64 6.29 14.71
C PRO A 69 -7.44 5.45 14.30
N LEU A 70 -6.56 5.19 15.26
CA LEU A 70 -5.36 4.41 15.06
C LEU A 70 -5.43 3.11 15.85
N GLU A 71 -5.20 2.01 15.16
CA GLU A 71 -5.06 0.69 15.73
C GLU A 71 -3.69 0.10 15.37
N LYS A 72 -3.35 -1.03 15.95
CA LYS A 72 -2.13 -1.76 15.60
C LYS A 72 -2.45 -2.81 14.53
N ASP A 73 -1.65 -2.86 13.48
CA ASP A 73 -1.73 -3.95 12.54
C ASP A 73 -0.89 -5.17 12.98
N GLY A 74 -0.94 -6.26 12.20
CA GLY A 74 -0.24 -7.51 12.53
C GLY A 74 1.29 -7.38 12.65
N CYS A 75 1.90 -6.31 12.15
CA CYS A 75 3.31 -6.01 12.32
C CYS A 75 3.59 -4.97 13.43
N SER A 76 2.62 -4.71 14.29
CA SER A 76 2.66 -3.78 15.43
C SER A 76 2.81 -2.30 15.08
N ALA A 77 2.82 -1.93 13.80
CA ALA A 77 2.84 -0.53 13.41
C ALA A 77 1.45 0.11 13.60
N PRO A 78 1.36 1.40 13.96
CA PRO A 78 0.10 2.12 13.95
C PRO A 78 -0.49 2.12 12.55
N THR A 79 -1.78 1.83 12.45
CA THR A 79 -2.49 1.76 11.19
C THR A 79 -3.75 2.61 11.24
N PRO A 80 -4.07 3.39 10.19
CA PRO A 80 -5.27 4.20 10.16
C PRO A 80 -6.50 3.32 9.94
N PHE A 81 -7.52 3.52 10.78
CA PHE A 81 -8.82 2.88 10.62
C PHE A 81 -9.73 3.80 9.83
N MET A 82 -10.06 3.42 8.62
CA MET A 82 -10.79 4.27 7.67
C MET A 82 -11.93 3.53 6.99
N THR A 83 -12.95 4.28 6.57
CA THR A 83 -14.03 3.75 5.72
C THR A 83 -13.49 3.39 4.32
N LEU A 84 -14.16 2.48 3.61
CA LEU A 84 -13.84 2.17 2.22
C LEU A 84 -13.91 3.42 1.34
N GLU A 85 -14.88 4.29 1.59
CA GLU A 85 -14.99 5.58 0.88
C GLU A 85 -13.73 6.43 1.05
N SER A 86 -13.20 6.54 2.27
CA SER A 86 -11.98 7.29 2.55
C SER A 86 -10.77 6.69 1.85
N ILE A 87 -10.66 5.36 1.83
CA ILE A 87 -9.61 4.65 1.10
C ILE A 87 -9.73 4.92 -0.41
N ALA A 88 -10.95 4.83 -0.96
CA ALA A 88 -11.19 5.11 -2.38
C ALA A 88 -10.81 6.56 -2.73
N LYS A 89 -11.17 7.54 -1.90
CA LYS A 89 -10.76 8.95 -2.08
C LYS A 89 -9.24 9.12 -2.12
N LEU A 90 -8.51 8.46 -1.22
CA LEU A 90 -7.04 8.50 -1.22
C LEU A 90 -6.46 7.91 -2.52
N TYR A 91 -7.01 6.81 -3.01
CA TYR A 91 -6.58 6.22 -4.28
C TYR A 91 -6.99 7.08 -5.49
N GLN A 92 -8.12 7.78 -5.45
CA GLN A 92 -8.47 8.76 -6.48
C GLN A 92 -7.46 9.91 -6.52
N MET A 93 -7.03 10.39 -5.35
CA MET A 93 -6.03 11.46 -5.27
C MET A 93 -4.68 11.08 -5.88
N LEU A 94 -4.29 9.79 -5.81
CA LEU A 94 -3.11 9.29 -6.52
C LEU A 94 -3.25 9.47 -8.04
N ALA A 95 -4.40 9.10 -8.62
CA ALA A 95 -4.64 9.27 -10.07
C ALA A 95 -4.75 10.73 -10.49
N LYS A 96 -5.36 11.59 -9.65
CA LYS A 96 -5.43 13.03 -9.89
C LYS A 96 -4.06 13.70 -9.92
N ALA A 97 -3.11 13.18 -9.15
CA ALA A 97 -1.75 13.69 -9.05
C ALA A 97 -1.67 15.20 -8.72
N GLU A 98 -2.64 15.72 -7.96
CA GLU A 98 -2.72 17.13 -7.58
C GLU A 98 -1.54 17.59 -6.70
N ARG A 99 -0.93 16.65 -5.99
CA ARG A 99 0.28 16.87 -5.20
C ARG A 99 1.45 16.14 -5.84
N LYS A 100 2.60 16.79 -5.91
CA LYS A 100 3.81 16.25 -6.52
C LYS A 100 4.21 14.88 -5.96
N GLU A 101 4.12 14.72 -4.65
CA GLU A 101 4.47 13.46 -3.97
C GLU A 101 3.50 12.32 -4.32
N LEU A 102 2.21 12.59 -4.50
CA LEU A 102 1.23 11.58 -4.94
C LEU A 102 1.50 11.14 -6.38
N LYS A 103 1.87 12.10 -7.25
CA LYS A 103 2.30 11.77 -8.62
C LYS A 103 3.54 10.87 -8.60
N VAL A 104 4.53 11.19 -7.80
CA VAL A 104 5.76 10.36 -7.67
C VAL A 104 5.41 8.96 -7.22
N ILE A 105 4.51 8.80 -6.23
CA ILE A 105 4.07 7.48 -5.76
C ILE A 105 3.39 6.69 -6.89
N PHE A 106 2.44 7.32 -7.61
CA PHE A 106 1.75 6.69 -8.73
C PHE A 106 2.73 6.23 -9.82
N ASP A 107 3.66 7.10 -10.21
CA ASP A 107 4.68 6.81 -11.23
C ASP A 107 5.60 5.66 -10.79
N LEU A 108 6.04 5.65 -9.54
CA LEU A 108 6.88 4.57 -8.99
C LEU A 108 6.14 3.22 -8.92
N MET A 109 4.86 3.22 -8.53
CA MET A 109 4.03 2.01 -8.52
C MET A 109 3.85 1.44 -9.93
N SER A 110 3.70 2.29 -10.93
CA SER A 110 3.62 1.89 -12.35
C SER A 110 4.94 1.39 -12.90
N LYS A 111 6.03 2.09 -12.60
CA LYS A 111 7.36 1.81 -13.17
C LYS A 111 8.02 0.59 -12.55
N TYR A 112 7.77 0.34 -11.27
CA TYR A 112 8.42 -0.71 -10.50
C TYR A 112 7.43 -1.68 -9.84
N PRO A 113 6.53 -2.32 -10.62
CA PRO A 113 5.43 -3.12 -10.08
C PRO A 113 5.89 -4.28 -9.20
N ASN A 114 7.06 -4.88 -9.47
CA ASN A 114 7.56 -5.99 -8.67
C ASN A 114 7.90 -5.60 -7.21
N TYR A 115 8.20 -4.32 -6.94
CA TYR A 115 8.41 -3.84 -5.57
C TYR A 115 7.09 -3.62 -4.82
N ILE A 116 5.94 -3.60 -5.52
CA ILE A 116 4.62 -3.38 -4.92
C ILE A 116 4.06 -4.67 -4.32
N GLY A 117 4.15 -5.77 -5.04
CA GLY A 117 3.53 -7.03 -4.62
C GLY A 117 4.44 -8.26 -4.72
N GLY A 118 5.69 -8.08 -5.15
CA GLY A 118 6.61 -9.18 -5.46
C GLY A 118 6.40 -9.75 -6.86
N THR A 119 7.16 -10.78 -7.20
CA THR A 119 7.11 -11.40 -8.52
C THR A 119 5.81 -12.18 -8.70
N ASN A 120 5.11 -11.99 -9.81
CA ASN A 120 3.90 -12.72 -10.20
C ASN A 120 2.68 -12.55 -9.27
N SER A 121 2.66 -11.53 -8.39
CA SER A 121 1.45 -11.17 -7.68
C SER A 121 0.44 -10.49 -8.62
N PHE A 122 -0.85 -10.54 -8.25
CA PHE A 122 -1.89 -9.82 -8.98
C PHE A 122 -1.54 -8.32 -9.12
N ASP A 123 -1.10 -7.67 -8.04
CA ASP A 123 -0.75 -6.25 -8.05
C ASP A 123 0.37 -5.95 -9.04
N SER A 124 1.41 -6.78 -9.08
CA SER A 124 2.54 -6.59 -10.01
C SER A 124 2.15 -6.81 -11.46
N ILE A 125 1.33 -7.82 -11.72
CA ILE A 125 0.80 -8.11 -13.07
C ILE A 125 -0.12 -6.98 -13.52
N PHE A 126 -1.08 -6.60 -12.68
CA PHE A 126 -2.02 -5.52 -12.95
C PHE A 126 -1.29 -4.20 -13.27
N ASN A 127 -0.40 -3.74 -12.38
CA ASN A 127 0.31 -2.48 -12.56
C ASN A 127 1.17 -2.47 -13.84
N ARG A 128 1.72 -3.63 -14.22
CA ARG A 128 2.48 -3.79 -15.48
C ARG A 128 1.58 -3.69 -16.72
N ILE A 129 0.42 -4.36 -16.69
CA ILE A 129 -0.53 -4.36 -17.80
C ILE A 129 -1.13 -2.98 -18.02
N MET A 130 -1.44 -2.29 -16.93
CA MET A 130 -2.10 -0.97 -16.98
C MET A 130 -1.18 0.17 -17.45
N LYS A 131 0.13 -0.04 -17.52
CA LYS A 131 1.12 0.89 -18.16
C LYS A 131 0.94 2.36 -17.78
N GLY A 132 0.79 2.65 -16.49
CA GLY A 132 0.60 4.02 -16.00
C GLY A 132 -0.82 4.58 -16.08
N ARG A 133 -1.80 3.77 -16.51
CA ARG A 133 -3.23 4.15 -16.48
C ARG A 133 -3.92 3.81 -15.17
N ALA A 134 -3.44 2.79 -14.49
CA ALA A 134 -3.93 2.43 -13.16
C ALA A 134 -2.84 1.79 -12.33
N VAL A 135 -2.99 1.88 -11.01
CA VAL A 135 -2.18 1.16 -10.04
C VAL A 135 -3.07 0.56 -8.95
N THR A 136 -2.67 -0.58 -8.43
CA THR A 136 -3.37 -1.25 -7.33
C THR A 136 -2.42 -1.74 -6.26
N LYS A 137 -2.93 -1.86 -5.04
CA LYS A 137 -2.24 -2.49 -3.91
C LYS A 137 -3.22 -3.22 -3.02
N ILE A 138 -2.89 -4.46 -2.72
CA ILE A 138 -3.58 -5.26 -1.70
C ILE A 138 -3.10 -4.86 -0.30
N GLY A 139 -4.02 -4.84 0.65
CA GLY A 139 -3.76 -4.81 2.09
C GLY A 139 -4.11 -6.14 2.76
N ALA A 140 -3.80 -6.26 4.04
CA ALA A 140 -4.21 -7.39 4.86
C ALA A 140 -5.74 -7.53 4.89
N GLU A 141 -6.24 -8.73 5.24
CA GLU A 141 -7.68 -9.01 5.35
C GLU A 141 -8.47 -8.69 4.07
N SER A 142 -7.82 -8.89 2.89
CA SER A 142 -8.42 -8.68 1.57
C SER A 142 -9.04 -7.30 1.36
N VAL A 143 -8.33 -6.27 1.79
CA VAL A 143 -8.57 -4.89 1.36
C VAL A 143 -7.77 -4.63 0.08
N ARG A 144 -8.34 -3.93 -0.88
CA ARG A 144 -7.66 -3.49 -2.09
C ARG A 144 -8.01 -2.06 -2.43
N GLY A 145 -7.00 -1.26 -2.71
CA GLY A 145 -7.17 0.06 -3.31
C GLY A 145 -6.73 0.06 -4.77
N ILE A 146 -7.45 0.79 -5.61
CA ILE A 146 -7.15 0.97 -7.04
C ILE A 146 -7.24 2.44 -7.37
N SER A 147 -6.26 2.93 -8.10
CA SER A 147 -6.18 4.28 -8.64
C SER A 147 -6.21 4.19 -10.16
N LEU A 148 -7.17 4.85 -10.81
CA LEU A 148 -7.41 4.73 -12.25
C LEU A 148 -7.52 6.11 -12.89
N ILE A 149 -6.79 6.32 -13.99
CA ILE A 149 -6.93 7.46 -14.90
C ILE A 149 -7.84 7.03 -16.05
N LYS A 150 -8.99 7.72 -16.20
CA LYS A 150 -9.95 7.43 -17.27
C LYS A 150 -9.44 7.93 -18.63
N LYS A 151 -10.07 7.45 -19.71
CA LYS A 151 -9.73 7.88 -21.07
C LYS A 151 -9.95 9.37 -21.31
N ASP A 152 -10.92 9.98 -20.63
CA ASP A 152 -11.24 11.41 -20.69
C ASP A 152 -10.32 12.27 -19.80
N GLY A 153 -9.30 11.69 -19.17
CA GLY A 153 -8.40 12.37 -18.23
C GLY A 153 -8.95 12.48 -16.81
N GLY A 154 -10.18 12.02 -16.56
CA GLY A 154 -10.74 11.96 -15.21
C GLY A 154 -10.04 10.90 -14.35
N SER A 155 -10.30 10.89 -13.04
CA SER A 155 -9.72 9.95 -12.10
C SER A 155 -10.78 9.22 -11.29
N VAL A 156 -10.53 7.95 -11.03
CA VAL A 156 -11.37 7.10 -10.15
C VAL A 156 -10.49 6.45 -9.10
N GLY A 157 -10.97 6.44 -7.86
CA GLY A 157 -10.43 5.62 -6.78
C GLY A 157 -11.44 4.55 -6.40
N ILE A 158 -10.98 3.33 -6.24
CA ILE A 158 -11.82 2.19 -5.84
C ILE A 158 -11.22 1.57 -4.59
N ALA A 159 -12.08 1.18 -3.66
CA ALA A 159 -11.69 0.37 -2.51
C ALA A 159 -12.59 -0.84 -2.40
N LEU A 160 -12.00 -2.00 -2.22
CA LEU A 160 -12.68 -3.28 -2.06
C LEU A 160 -12.32 -3.90 -0.71
N LYS A 161 -13.26 -4.58 -0.09
CA LYS A 161 -13.06 -5.40 1.10
C LYS A 161 -13.85 -6.70 0.97
N ILE A 162 -13.17 -7.84 1.06
CA ILE A 162 -13.83 -9.14 1.19
C ILE A 162 -14.11 -9.37 2.68
N LEU A 163 -15.37 -9.60 3.02
CA LEU A 163 -15.84 -9.61 4.42
C LEU A 163 -15.17 -10.67 5.28
N ASP A 164 -14.95 -11.87 4.73
CA ASP A 164 -14.29 -12.98 5.43
C ASP A 164 -12.75 -12.83 5.50
N GLY A 165 -12.19 -11.76 4.92
CA GLY A 165 -10.74 -11.51 4.88
C GLY A 165 -9.96 -12.42 3.93
N ASN A 166 -10.60 -13.39 3.26
CA ASN A 166 -9.92 -14.33 2.38
C ASN A 166 -9.69 -13.74 0.98
N THR A 167 -8.50 -13.95 0.43
CA THR A 167 -8.08 -13.37 -0.85
C THR A 167 -8.62 -14.09 -2.07
N ARG A 168 -9.25 -15.27 -1.94
CA ARG A 168 -9.68 -16.12 -3.07
C ARG A 168 -10.57 -15.39 -4.08
N ALA A 169 -11.47 -14.52 -3.63
CA ALA A 169 -12.39 -13.79 -4.49
C ALA A 169 -11.84 -12.43 -4.96
N LEU A 170 -10.87 -11.87 -4.26
CA LEU A 170 -10.47 -10.47 -4.43
C LEU A 170 -10.00 -10.13 -5.85
N SER A 171 -9.23 -11.01 -6.48
CA SER A 171 -8.72 -10.76 -7.83
C SER A 171 -9.83 -10.87 -8.88
N GLY A 172 -10.71 -11.88 -8.77
CA GLY A 172 -11.86 -12.03 -9.65
C GLY A 172 -12.81 -10.83 -9.57
N VAL A 173 -13.23 -10.45 -8.36
CA VAL A 173 -14.07 -9.26 -8.13
C VAL A 173 -13.42 -8.00 -8.69
N THR A 174 -12.09 -7.85 -8.54
CA THR A 174 -11.37 -6.69 -9.10
C THR A 174 -11.49 -6.62 -10.62
N VAL A 175 -11.29 -7.75 -11.31
CA VAL A 175 -11.38 -7.79 -12.77
C VAL A 175 -12.80 -7.50 -13.23
N THR A 176 -13.79 -8.22 -12.69
CA THR A 176 -15.20 -8.01 -13.05
C THR A 176 -15.65 -6.56 -12.86
N LEU A 177 -15.25 -5.92 -11.74
CA LEU A 177 -15.60 -4.51 -11.49
C LEU A 177 -15.01 -3.55 -12.54
N LEU A 178 -13.86 -3.87 -13.10
CA LEU A 178 -13.18 -3.00 -14.08
C LEU A 178 -13.63 -3.25 -15.53
N GLU A 179 -14.39 -4.30 -15.79
CA GLU A 179 -15.01 -4.58 -17.09
C GLU A 179 -16.31 -3.79 -17.31
N HIS A 180 -16.91 -3.26 -16.23
CA HIS A 180 -18.12 -2.41 -16.21
C HIS A 180 -17.79 -0.93 -16.02
#